data_54422b74ed06579d282ff8085d00f79b
#
_entry.id   54422b74ed06579d282ff8085d00f79b
#
_cell.length_a   1.000
_cell.length_b   1.000
_cell.length_c   1.000
_cell.angle_alpha   90.00
_cell.angle_beta   90.00
_cell.angle_gamma   90.00
#
_symmetry.space_group_name_H-M   'P 1'
#
loop_
_entity.id
_entity.type
_entity.pdbx_description
1 polymer ?
#
loop_
_entity_poly.entity_id
_entity_poly.type
_entity_poly.pdbx_seq_one_letter_code
_entity_poly.pdbx_strand_id
1 'polypeptide(L)'
;MKNRIIAILLAALMIAALCACGGKSANSGAASDTLVVGISTDLDSSLDPHVSSSSAGTREVLFNIYEGLMKPDPDGNLIPAIAESYVPNDSADQYTFTLRQGVKFHNGAEVTAEDVVYSLSRAAGLETGEPLVDTLSGIASVETTDGKTVVITLSAPDAEFIAYTTAAIIPAGSDPADGVIGTGPFRYVSRSVQESIELERFDDYWGEKAQMAHVTLKVIENTQTMVMSLRSGAIDMATKLEYSQVTELEGLTVLEGSMATIQALYLDNSEPPFDDIRVRQALCYAINKHQVIDLAADGHGFALGSSMYPAFARYFDDSLTDYYETDPDKAMALLAEAGYDASHPLTFTITVPSQYIQHVNAATVMVEQLKAVGVNAAINEVEWTTWYSDVYQGRQFEATVVGMDAKTLTASAFLQRFTSDNAKNFISFDNAEYDAAYAAAVSTVDQAKQTELFIQCERILTEQAANVYIQDLADFVAINPALEGFTFYPLYVIDMSLLHLAA
;
A
#
# COMPACT_ATOMS: atom_id res chain seq x y z
N MET A 1 -35.53 -44.99 -50.34
CA MET A 1 -34.70 -43.96 -51.00
C MET A 1 -34.92 -42.57 -50.41
N LYS A 2 -36.13 -42.14 -50.08
CA LYS A 2 -36.41 -40.76 -49.51
C LYS A 2 -35.64 -40.46 -48.18
N ASN A 3 -35.56 -41.44 -47.25
CA ASN A 3 -34.86 -41.22 -45.95
C ASN A 3 -33.35 -41.11 -46.06
N ARG A 4 -32.71 -41.65 -47.08
CA ARG A 4 -31.25 -41.52 -47.32
C ARG A 4 -30.89 -40.17 -47.95
N ILE A 5 -31.79 -39.58 -48.73
CA ILE A 5 -31.60 -38.26 -49.33
C ILE A 5 -31.75 -37.15 -48.27
N ILE A 6 -32.68 -37.33 -47.31
CA ILE A 6 -32.86 -36.37 -46.21
C ILE A 6 -31.64 -36.41 -45.26
N ALA A 7 -31.04 -37.57 -44.97
CA ALA A 7 -29.85 -37.69 -44.15
C ALA A 7 -28.59 -37.04 -44.80
N ILE A 8 -28.46 -37.15 -46.13
CA ILE A 8 -27.37 -36.52 -46.87
C ILE A 8 -27.53 -34.99 -46.92
N LEU A 9 -28.78 -34.50 -47.05
CA LEU A 9 -29.05 -33.07 -47.01
C LEU A 9 -28.82 -32.45 -45.62
N LEU A 10 -29.16 -33.16 -44.53
CA LEU A 10 -28.88 -32.72 -43.17
C LEU A 10 -27.36 -32.75 -42.83
N ALA A 11 -26.61 -33.74 -43.33
CA ALA A 11 -25.17 -33.78 -43.17
C ALA A 11 -24.48 -32.66 -43.98
N ALA A 12 -24.96 -32.35 -45.17
CA ALA A 12 -24.43 -31.22 -45.98
C ALA A 12 -24.74 -29.86 -45.33
N LEU A 13 -25.90 -29.69 -44.66
CA LEU A 13 -26.22 -28.48 -43.91
C LEU A 13 -25.34 -28.31 -42.67
N MET A 14 -25.00 -29.38 -41.95
CA MET A 14 -24.08 -29.31 -40.80
C MET A 14 -22.63 -28.98 -41.22
N ILE A 15 -22.17 -29.48 -42.35
CA ILE A 15 -20.85 -29.17 -42.90
C ILE A 15 -20.80 -27.71 -43.38
N ALA A 16 -21.89 -27.19 -43.97
CA ALA A 16 -21.96 -25.77 -44.37
C ALA A 16 -21.98 -24.81 -43.16
N ALA A 17 -22.60 -25.24 -42.04
CA ALA A 17 -22.59 -24.46 -40.79
C ALA A 17 -21.17 -24.42 -40.11
N LEU A 18 -20.38 -25.48 -40.25
CA LEU A 18 -19.02 -25.54 -39.74
C LEU A 18 -18.00 -24.76 -40.60
N CYS A 19 -18.30 -24.58 -41.89
CA CYS A 19 -17.49 -23.72 -42.77
C CYS A 19 -17.80 -22.22 -42.67
N ALA A 20 -18.95 -21.83 -42.10
CA ALA A 20 -19.31 -20.43 -41.90
C ALA A 20 -18.68 -19.80 -40.65
N CYS A 21 -18.09 -20.59 -39.76
CA CYS A 21 -17.29 -20.11 -38.61
C CYS A 21 -15.78 -19.96 -38.91
N GLY A 22 -15.37 -20.20 -40.17
CA GLY A 22 -14.00 -19.95 -40.66
C GLY A 22 -13.85 -18.57 -41.28
N GLY A 23 -14.47 -17.55 -40.70
CA GLY A 23 -14.17 -16.16 -41.03
C GLY A 23 -12.71 -15.91 -40.65
N LYS A 24 -11.84 -15.68 -41.67
CA LYS A 24 -10.55 -15.07 -41.48
C LYS A 24 -10.79 -13.79 -40.67
N SER A 25 -10.47 -13.78 -39.40
CA SER A 25 -10.08 -12.57 -38.74
C SER A 25 -8.87 -12.06 -39.52
N ALA A 26 -9.11 -11.17 -40.48
CA ALA A 26 -8.09 -10.21 -40.86
C ALA A 26 -7.87 -9.38 -39.62
N ASN A 27 -6.93 -9.78 -38.78
CA ASN A 27 -6.33 -8.93 -37.79
C ASN A 27 -5.58 -7.86 -38.59
N SER A 28 -6.28 -6.84 -39.07
CA SER A 28 -5.68 -5.56 -39.33
C SER A 28 -5.26 -5.05 -37.96
N GLY A 29 -3.96 -5.00 -37.68
CA GLY A 29 -3.38 -4.54 -36.43
C GLY A 29 -3.74 -3.08 -36.15
N ALA A 30 -4.96 -2.84 -35.70
CA ALA A 30 -5.25 -1.76 -34.77
C ALA A 30 -4.86 -2.35 -33.40
N ALA A 31 -3.83 -1.82 -32.79
CA ALA A 31 -3.53 -2.10 -31.40
C ALA A 31 -4.83 -1.94 -30.60
N SER A 32 -5.15 -2.93 -29.77
CA SER A 32 -6.31 -2.82 -28.90
C SER A 32 -6.10 -1.63 -27.97
N ASP A 33 -7.02 -0.69 -27.94
CA ASP A 33 -7.03 0.43 -26.99
C ASP A 33 -7.63 0.04 -25.63
N THR A 34 -7.79 -1.26 -25.41
CA THR A 34 -8.32 -1.87 -24.17
C THR A 34 -7.21 -2.58 -23.43
N LEU A 35 -7.04 -2.23 -22.15
CA LEU A 35 -6.17 -2.87 -21.20
C LEU A 35 -6.98 -3.84 -20.33
N VAL A 36 -6.50 -5.06 -20.17
CA VAL A 36 -7.12 -6.07 -19.28
C VAL A 36 -6.18 -6.39 -18.13
N VAL A 37 -6.55 -6.00 -16.91
CA VAL A 37 -5.76 -6.20 -15.68
C VAL A 37 -6.39 -7.29 -14.83
N GLY A 38 -5.59 -8.28 -14.43
CA GLY A 38 -6.01 -9.29 -13.44
C GLY A 38 -5.79 -8.77 -12.01
N ILE A 39 -6.82 -8.81 -11.18
CA ILE A 39 -6.77 -8.50 -9.75
C ILE A 39 -7.19 -9.71 -8.93
N SER A 40 -6.53 -9.94 -7.78
CA SER A 40 -6.77 -11.13 -6.96
C SER A 40 -8.01 -11.04 -6.07
N THR A 41 -8.53 -9.84 -5.85
CA THR A 41 -9.70 -9.57 -4.99
C THR A 41 -10.62 -8.56 -5.66
N ASP A 42 -11.92 -8.75 -5.51
CA ASP A 42 -12.92 -7.76 -5.96
C ASP A 42 -12.88 -6.52 -5.05
N LEU A 43 -13.46 -5.42 -5.52
CA LEU A 43 -13.60 -4.19 -4.74
C LEU A 43 -14.56 -4.39 -3.56
N ASP A 44 -14.42 -3.53 -2.58
CA ASP A 44 -15.38 -3.44 -1.48
C ASP A 44 -16.81 -3.16 -1.99
N SER A 45 -17.81 -3.41 -1.16
CA SER A 45 -19.20 -3.16 -1.50
C SER A 45 -19.49 -1.66 -1.70
N SER A 46 -18.76 -0.80 -1.01
CA SER A 46 -18.82 0.66 -1.16
C SER A 46 -17.67 1.15 -2.02
N LEU A 47 -17.96 2.01 -3.00
CA LEU A 47 -17.01 2.77 -3.80
C LEU A 47 -16.94 4.24 -3.36
N ASP A 48 -17.41 4.54 -2.16
CA ASP A 48 -17.25 5.85 -1.54
C ASP A 48 -15.77 6.09 -1.20
N PRO A 49 -15.12 7.09 -1.81
CA PRO A 49 -13.70 7.34 -1.60
C PRO A 49 -13.36 7.86 -0.19
N HIS A 50 -14.36 8.27 0.59
CA HIS A 50 -14.18 8.74 1.97
C HIS A 50 -14.36 7.64 3.02
N VAL A 51 -14.52 6.37 2.63
CA VAL A 51 -14.58 5.26 3.57
C VAL A 51 -13.16 4.81 3.92
N SER A 52 -12.71 5.14 5.12
CA SER A 52 -11.34 4.86 5.60
C SER A 52 -11.00 3.37 5.75
N SER A 53 -12.03 2.51 5.80
CA SER A 53 -11.87 1.05 5.90
C SER A 53 -11.69 0.34 4.55
N SER A 54 -11.60 1.10 3.45
CA SER A 54 -11.41 0.51 2.12
C SER A 54 -10.19 -0.39 2.04
N SER A 55 -10.35 -1.53 1.40
CA SER A 55 -9.25 -2.46 1.12
C SER A 55 -8.19 -1.83 0.21
N ALA A 56 -6.98 -2.38 0.24
CA ALA A 56 -5.91 -1.91 -0.64
C ALA A 56 -6.33 -1.99 -2.12
N GLY A 57 -6.94 -3.10 -2.55
CA GLY A 57 -7.39 -3.27 -3.94
C GLY A 57 -8.45 -2.24 -4.36
N THR A 58 -9.37 -1.88 -3.46
CA THR A 58 -10.33 -0.80 -3.74
C THR A 58 -9.61 0.54 -3.92
N ARG A 59 -8.67 0.89 -3.03
CA ARG A 59 -7.89 2.13 -3.15
C ARG A 59 -7.08 2.21 -4.45
N GLU A 60 -6.47 1.10 -4.88
CA GLU A 60 -5.70 1.02 -6.13
C GLU A 60 -6.56 1.38 -7.35
N VAL A 61 -7.80 0.93 -7.39
CA VAL A 61 -8.72 1.22 -8.49
C VAL A 61 -9.26 2.65 -8.38
N LEU A 62 -9.68 3.07 -7.19
CA LEU A 62 -10.26 4.40 -6.96
C LEU A 62 -9.25 5.53 -7.23
N PHE A 63 -7.95 5.28 -7.14
CA PHE A 63 -6.89 6.22 -7.53
C PHE A 63 -7.04 6.73 -8.97
N ASN A 64 -7.54 5.91 -9.87
CA ASN A 64 -7.73 6.27 -11.28
C ASN A 64 -9.03 7.05 -11.55
N ILE A 65 -9.94 7.05 -10.57
CA ILE A 65 -11.28 7.63 -10.68
C ILE A 65 -11.35 8.98 -9.95
N TYR A 66 -10.71 9.06 -8.78
CA TYR A 66 -10.81 10.23 -7.91
C TYR A 66 -9.45 10.90 -7.75
N GLU A 67 -9.48 12.22 -7.58
CA GLU A 67 -8.30 13.01 -7.21
C GLU A 67 -8.62 13.93 -6.03
N GLY A 68 -7.58 14.28 -5.27
CA GLY A 68 -7.61 15.27 -4.21
C GLY A 68 -7.12 16.64 -4.68
N LEU A 69 -6.86 17.54 -3.73
CA LEU A 69 -6.17 18.80 -4.02
C LEU A 69 -4.73 18.55 -4.51
N MET A 70 -4.08 17.56 -3.90
CA MET A 70 -2.75 17.05 -4.28
C MET A 70 -2.89 15.58 -4.68
N LYS A 71 -1.88 15.07 -5.38
CA LYS A 71 -1.74 13.63 -5.69
C LYS A 71 -0.29 13.18 -5.56
N PRO A 72 -0.03 11.88 -5.30
CA PRO A 72 1.32 11.35 -5.32
C PRO A 72 1.85 11.22 -6.74
N ASP A 73 3.17 11.34 -6.89
CA ASP A 73 3.91 10.88 -8.05
C ASP A 73 4.63 9.54 -7.77
N PRO A 74 5.22 8.87 -8.79
CA PRO A 74 5.95 7.61 -8.58
C PRO A 74 7.13 7.70 -7.62
N ASP A 75 7.75 8.88 -7.50
CA ASP A 75 8.88 9.12 -6.61
C ASP A 75 8.45 9.40 -5.16
N GLY A 76 7.13 9.36 -4.89
CA GLY A 76 6.57 9.62 -3.56
C GLY A 76 6.44 11.10 -3.19
N ASN A 77 6.62 12.01 -4.16
CA ASN A 77 6.35 13.42 -3.92
C ASN A 77 4.87 13.70 -4.07
N LEU A 78 4.42 14.74 -3.36
CA LEU A 78 3.07 15.29 -3.53
C LEU A 78 3.10 16.40 -4.57
N ILE A 79 2.38 16.20 -5.65
CA ILE A 79 2.27 17.18 -6.75
C ILE A 79 0.86 17.78 -6.82
N PRO A 80 0.73 19.04 -7.30
CA PRO A 80 -0.56 19.68 -7.49
C PRO A 80 -1.49 18.89 -8.43
N ALA A 81 -2.73 18.66 -8.00
CA ALA A 81 -3.80 18.03 -8.77
C ALA A 81 -4.95 19.03 -9.01
N ILE A 82 -6.07 18.93 -8.27
CA ILE A 82 -7.17 19.89 -8.35
C ILE A 82 -6.72 21.27 -7.87
N ALA A 83 -5.82 21.36 -6.89
CA ALA A 83 -5.13 22.61 -6.59
C ALA A 83 -4.01 22.87 -7.61
N GLU A 84 -3.80 24.14 -7.98
CA GLU A 84 -2.65 24.60 -8.76
C GLU A 84 -1.44 24.85 -7.85
N SER A 85 -1.69 25.31 -6.63
CA SER A 85 -0.68 25.62 -5.63
C SER A 85 -1.27 25.64 -4.22
N TYR A 86 -0.39 25.59 -3.22
CA TYR A 86 -0.75 25.82 -1.83
C TYR A 86 0.32 26.59 -1.07
N VAL A 87 -0.07 27.23 0.04
CA VAL A 87 0.82 27.92 0.95
C VAL A 87 0.40 27.60 2.40
N PRO A 88 1.27 26.99 3.22
CA PRO A 88 1.05 26.88 4.66
C PRO A 88 1.35 28.22 5.34
N ASN A 89 0.75 28.47 6.51
CA ASN A 89 1.21 29.53 7.39
C ASN A 89 2.43 29.08 8.20
N ASP A 90 3.07 29.99 8.92
CA ASP A 90 4.30 29.73 9.68
C ASP A 90 4.11 28.72 10.84
N SER A 91 2.87 28.56 11.33
CA SER A 91 2.55 27.63 12.43
C SER A 91 2.08 26.26 11.97
N ALA A 92 2.00 26.00 10.66
CA ALA A 92 1.49 24.75 10.08
C ALA A 92 0.07 24.36 10.55
N ASP A 93 -0.74 25.31 10.97
CA ASP A 93 -2.13 25.10 11.37
C ASP A 93 -3.15 25.68 10.37
N GLN A 94 -2.68 26.30 9.27
CA GLN A 94 -3.53 26.78 8.20
C GLN A 94 -2.86 26.61 6.84
N TYR A 95 -3.64 26.10 5.88
CA TYR A 95 -3.21 25.83 4.50
C TYR A 95 -4.15 26.55 3.53
N THR A 96 -3.58 27.37 2.65
CA THR A 96 -4.32 28.09 1.61
C THR A 96 -4.03 27.46 0.25
N PHE A 97 -5.08 26.94 -0.41
CA PHE A 97 -5.00 26.32 -1.73
C PHE A 97 -5.60 27.25 -2.79
N THR A 98 -4.91 27.39 -3.91
CA THR A 98 -5.45 27.99 -5.13
C THR A 98 -5.91 26.90 -6.08
N LEU A 99 -7.17 26.91 -6.51
CA LEU A 99 -7.73 25.87 -7.37
C LEU A 99 -7.37 26.08 -8.83
N ARG A 100 -7.08 24.96 -9.51
CA ARG A 100 -6.89 24.91 -10.96
C ARG A 100 -8.19 25.21 -11.68
N GLN A 101 -8.14 26.03 -12.73
CA GLN A 101 -9.30 26.35 -13.54
C GLN A 101 -9.58 25.28 -14.60
N GLY A 102 -10.87 25.04 -14.88
CA GLY A 102 -11.30 24.14 -15.94
C GLY A 102 -11.19 22.65 -15.63
N VAL A 103 -10.93 22.27 -14.38
CA VAL A 103 -11.03 20.88 -13.94
C VAL A 103 -12.50 20.47 -13.96
N LYS A 104 -12.80 19.31 -14.56
CA LYS A 104 -14.15 18.78 -14.68
C LYS A 104 -14.32 17.47 -13.93
N PHE A 105 -15.49 17.28 -13.38
CA PHE A 105 -15.96 15.97 -12.96
C PHE A 105 -16.36 15.11 -14.15
N HIS A 106 -16.46 13.78 -13.96
CA HIS A 106 -16.87 12.82 -14.98
C HIS A 106 -18.28 13.08 -15.57
N ASN A 107 -19.11 13.82 -14.86
CA ASN A 107 -20.43 14.25 -15.34
C ASN A 107 -20.39 15.54 -16.19
N GLY A 108 -19.20 16.10 -16.40
CA GLY A 108 -18.95 17.32 -17.20
C GLY A 108 -19.10 18.64 -16.44
N ALA A 109 -19.52 18.65 -15.18
CA ALA A 109 -19.55 19.85 -14.35
C ALA A 109 -18.13 20.30 -14.00
N GLU A 110 -17.86 21.59 -13.95
CA GLU A 110 -16.59 22.13 -13.48
C GLU A 110 -16.48 21.98 -11.95
N VAL A 111 -15.28 21.68 -11.46
CA VAL A 111 -14.98 21.64 -10.03
C VAL A 111 -14.96 23.06 -9.48
N THR A 112 -15.66 23.28 -8.39
CA THR A 112 -15.74 24.56 -7.69
C THR A 112 -15.10 24.51 -6.30
N ALA A 113 -14.88 25.65 -5.69
CA ALA A 113 -14.38 25.71 -4.31
C ALA A 113 -15.40 25.13 -3.31
N GLU A 114 -16.70 25.24 -3.62
CA GLU A 114 -17.77 24.66 -2.81
C GLU A 114 -17.73 23.11 -2.83
N ASP A 115 -17.33 22.49 -3.94
CA ASP A 115 -17.12 21.04 -3.99
C ASP A 115 -15.98 20.60 -3.08
N VAL A 116 -14.90 21.37 -3.04
CA VAL A 116 -13.76 21.12 -2.14
C VAL A 116 -14.18 21.28 -0.67
N VAL A 117 -14.87 22.38 -0.35
CA VAL A 117 -15.41 22.63 1.01
C VAL A 117 -16.32 21.48 1.44
N TYR A 118 -17.25 21.07 0.58
CA TYR A 118 -18.15 19.94 0.84
C TYR A 118 -17.38 18.64 1.09
N SER A 119 -16.48 18.29 0.18
CA SER A 119 -15.76 17.02 0.22
C SER A 119 -14.91 16.86 1.47
N LEU A 120 -14.09 17.87 1.78
CA LEU A 120 -13.21 17.82 2.94
C LEU A 120 -13.97 17.95 4.26
N SER A 121 -15.03 18.77 4.32
CA SER A 121 -15.90 18.87 5.50
C SER A 121 -16.61 17.54 5.79
N ARG A 122 -17.11 16.87 4.73
CA ARG A 122 -17.73 15.54 4.83
C ARG A 122 -16.69 14.50 5.31
N ALA A 123 -15.53 14.46 4.69
CA ALA A 123 -14.47 13.50 5.03
C ALA A 123 -13.96 13.70 6.47
N ALA A 124 -13.81 14.95 6.91
CA ALA A 124 -13.41 15.31 8.27
C ALA A 124 -14.54 15.17 9.32
N GLY A 125 -15.79 14.95 8.88
CA GLY A 125 -16.93 14.81 9.78
C GLY A 125 -17.34 16.12 10.48
N LEU A 126 -17.08 17.29 9.87
CA LEU A 126 -17.32 18.60 10.53
C LEU A 126 -18.80 18.83 10.90
N GLU A 127 -19.73 18.25 10.15
CA GLU A 127 -21.17 18.38 10.44
C GLU A 127 -21.68 17.27 11.36
N THR A 128 -21.08 16.07 11.29
CA THR A 128 -21.55 14.88 12.01
C THR A 128 -20.84 14.66 13.33
N GLY A 129 -19.64 15.21 13.50
CA GLY A 129 -18.74 14.93 14.62
C GLY A 129 -17.99 13.62 14.50
N GLU A 130 -18.22 12.84 13.43
CA GLU A 130 -17.59 11.54 13.16
C GLU A 130 -16.82 11.60 11.84
N PRO A 131 -15.49 11.60 11.83
CA PRO A 131 -14.71 11.63 10.61
C PRO A 131 -14.90 10.33 9.80
N LEU A 132 -15.10 10.47 8.49
CA LEU A 132 -15.09 9.35 7.56
C LEU A 132 -13.66 8.95 7.18
N VAL A 133 -12.75 9.92 7.20
CA VAL A 133 -11.33 9.75 6.94
C VAL A 133 -10.56 10.17 8.18
N ASP A 134 -10.05 9.23 8.94
CA ASP A 134 -9.41 9.44 10.25
C ASP A 134 -8.29 10.50 10.20
N THR A 135 -7.48 10.51 9.13
CA THR A 135 -6.37 11.45 8.95
C THR A 135 -6.81 12.91 8.75
N LEU A 136 -8.09 13.13 8.42
CA LEU A 136 -8.67 14.46 8.28
C LEU A 136 -9.38 14.95 9.55
N SER A 137 -9.44 14.16 10.62
CA SER A 137 -10.08 14.54 11.90
C SER A 137 -9.48 15.78 12.55
N GLY A 138 -8.24 16.15 12.18
CA GLY A 138 -7.56 17.35 12.62
C GLY A 138 -8.06 18.65 11.98
N ILE A 139 -8.93 18.60 10.96
CA ILE A 139 -9.49 19.79 10.33
C ILE A 139 -10.50 20.45 11.27
N ALA A 140 -10.29 21.75 11.55
CA ALA A 140 -11.21 22.59 12.33
C ALA A 140 -12.22 23.32 11.43
N SER A 141 -11.79 23.80 10.24
CA SER A 141 -12.67 24.41 9.24
C SER A 141 -12.12 24.29 7.82
N VAL A 142 -13.02 24.32 6.83
CA VAL A 142 -12.70 24.43 5.40
C VAL A 142 -13.59 25.55 4.84
N GLU A 143 -12.98 26.60 4.30
CA GLU A 143 -13.69 27.81 3.89
C GLU A 143 -13.24 28.30 2.52
N THR A 144 -14.13 28.97 1.80
CA THR A 144 -13.81 29.72 0.58
C THR A 144 -14.44 31.11 0.64
N THR A 145 -13.73 32.10 0.12
CA THR A 145 -14.19 33.52 0.13
C THR A 145 -14.36 34.12 -1.26
N ASP A 146 -13.73 33.53 -2.27
CA ASP A 146 -13.65 34.07 -3.63
C ASP A 146 -13.98 33.07 -4.72
N GLY A 147 -14.39 31.84 -4.35
CA GLY A 147 -14.69 30.72 -5.28
C GLY A 147 -13.47 30.15 -6.01
N LYS A 148 -12.24 30.57 -5.67
CA LYS A 148 -10.98 30.06 -6.25
C LYS A 148 -9.99 29.60 -5.20
N THR A 149 -10.10 30.17 -4.00
CA THR A 149 -9.18 29.91 -2.90
C THR A 149 -9.92 29.13 -1.82
N VAL A 150 -9.32 28.05 -1.36
CA VAL A 150 -9.82 27.27 -0.22
C VAL A 150 -8.82 27.37 0.92
N VAL A 151 -9.31 27.74 2.09
CA VAL A 151 -8.52 27.83 3.33
C VAL A 151 -8.94 26.69 4.24
N ILE A 152 -7.97 25.85 4.62
CA ILE A 152 -8.15 24.76 5.59
C ILE A 152 -7.45 25.16 6.86
N THR A 153 -8.17 25.18 7.99
CA THR A 153 -7.62 25.45 9.31
C THR A 153 -7.63 24.16 10.12
N LEU A 154 -6.54 23.86 10.79
CA LEU A 154 -6.37 22.69 11.64
C LEU A 154 -6.58 23.05 13.12
N SER A 155 -6.96 22.05 13.91
CA SER A 155 -7.10 22.16 15.37
C SER A 155 -5.75 22.19 16.10
N ALA A 156 -4.70 21.69 15.47
CA ALA A 156 -3.31 21.71 15.92
C ALA A 156 -2.35 21.77 14.73
N PRO A 157 -1.13 22.29 14.90
CA PRO A 157 -0.11 22.27 13.86
C PRO A 157 0.17 20.86 13.33
N ASP A 158 0.22 20.73 11.99
CA ASP A 158 0.63 19.49 11.30
C ASP A 158 1.33 19.84 9.99
N ALA A 159 2.64 19.78 9.96
CA ALA A 159 3.45 20.14 8.79
C ALA A 159 3.36 19.11 7.64
N GLU A 160 2.86 17.89 7.90
CA GLU A 160 2.63 16.87 6.88
C GLU A 160 1.14 16.81 6.42
N PHE A 161 0.28 17.69 6.92
CA PHE A 161 -1.14 17.73 6.55
C PHE A 161 -1.37 17.70 5.04
N ILE A 162 -0.44 18.26 4.26
CA ILE A 162 -0.53 18.29 2.80
C ILE A 162 -0.73 16.90 2.19
N ALA A 163 -0.19 15.84 2.80
CA ALA A 163 -0.35 14.47 2.31
C ALA A 163 -1.78 13.94 2.46
N TYR A 164 -2.55 14.47 3.40
CA TYR A 164 -3.95 14.05 3.59
C TYR A 164 -4.89 14.73 2.60
N THR A 165 -4.42 15.79 1.90
CA THR A 165 -5.18 16.47 0.85
C THR A 165 -5.25 15.73 -0.48
N THR A 166 -4.73 14.49 -0.52
CA THR A 166 -5.00 13.49 -1.55
C THR A 166 -6.41 12.89 -1.43
N ALA A 167 -7.13 13.18 -0.33
CA ALA A 167 -8.52 12.79 -0.16
C ALA A 167 -9.40 13.30 -1.32
N ALA A 168 -10.26 12.44 -1.82
CA ALA A 168 -11.03 12.67 -3.04
C ALA A 168 -11.95 13.90 -2.95
N ILE A 169 -12.01 14.66 -4.03
CA ILE A 169 -13.00 15.70 -4.21
C ILE A 169 -14.16 15.16 -5.03
N ILE A 170 -15.39 15.29 -4.50
CA ILE A 170 -16.63 14.84 -5.10
C ILE A 170 -17.60 16.02 -5.29
N PRO A 171 -18.60 15.91 -6.18
CA PRO A 171 -19.56 17.00 -6.39
C PRO A 171 -20.34 17.33 -5.11
N ALA A 172 -20.49 18.61 -4.81
CA ALA A 172 -21.22 19.09 -3.63
C ALA A 172 -22.66 18.54 -3.60
N GLY A 173 -23.05 18.01 -2.44
CA GLY A 173 -24.37 17.40 -2.23
C GLY A 173 -24.56 16.05 -2.91
N SER A 174 -23.56 15.46 -3.54
CA SER A 174 -23.63 14.10 -4.08
C SER A 174 -23.45 13.05 -2.96
N ASP A 175 -24.08 11.88 -3.16
CA ASP A 175 -23.79 10.67 -2.38
C ASP A 175 -23.07 9.68 -3.31
N PRO A 176 -21.83 9.25 -2.98
CA PRO A 176 -21.13 8.25 -3.77
C PRO A 176 -21.86 6.92 -3.91
N ALA A 177 -22.84 6.62 -3.05
CA ALA A 177 -23.72 5.47 -3.19
C ALA A 177 -24.66 5.58 -4.41
N ASP A 178 -24.99 6.79 -4.86
CA ASP A 178 -25.87 7.05 -6.02
C ASP A 178 -25.07 7.08 -7.34
N GLY A 179 -23.75 7.22 -7.29
CA GLY A 179 -22.90 7.24 -8.47
C GLY A 179 -21.43 7.53 -8.19
N VAL A 180 -20.57 6.87 -8.95
CA VAL A 180 -19.10 7.01 -8.86
C VAL A 180 -18.68 8.15 -9.79
N ILE A 181 -18.52 9.36 -9.24
CA ILE A 181 -18.19 10.58 -9.98
C ILE A 181 -16.97 11.23 -9.39
N GLY A 182 -15.84 11.15 -10.07
CA GLY A 182 -14.57 11.76 -9.69
C GLY A 182 -14.06 12.72 -10.77
N THR A 183 -12.77 13.06 -10.68
CA THR A 183 -12.06 13.96 -11.61
C THR A 183 -10.88 13.27 -12.29
N GLY A 184 -10.62 11.99 -11.96
CA GLY A 184 -9.45 11.23 -12.40
C GLY A 184 -9.43 10.91 -13.89
N PRO A 185 -8.33 10.32 -14.39
CA PRO A 185 -8.11 10.04 -15.81
C PRO A 185 -9.07 9.00 -16.39
N PHE A 186 -9.69 8.17 -15.54
CA PHE A 186 -10.71 7.19 -15.93
C PHE A 186 -12.01 7.40 -15.18
N ARG A 187 -13.12 7.14 -15.88
CA ARG A 187 -14.46 7.11 -15.29
C ARG A 187 -14.95 5.69 -15.12
N TYR A 188 -15.66 5.45 -14.04
CA TYR A 188 -16.32 4.19 -13.77
C TYR A 188 -17.49 3.98 -14.73
N VAL A 189 -17.58 2.80 -15.33
CA VAL A 189 -18.67 2.42 -16.25
C VAL A 189 -19.61 1.42 -15.58
N SER A 190 -19.07 0.29 -15.11
CA SER A 190 -19.89 -0.78 -14.52
C SER A 190 -19.04 -1.75 -13.71
N ARG A 191 -19.71 -2.56 -12.88
CA ARG A 191 -19.12 -3.68 -12.14
C ARG A 191 -20.04 -4.90 -12.20
N SER A 192 -19.46 -6.05 -12.56
CA SER A 192 -20.03 -7.37 -12.32
C SER A 192 -19.33 -7.95 -11.09
N VAL A 193 -20.06 -8.04 -9.96
CA VAL A 193 -19.48 -8.47 -8.67
C VAL A 193 -18.81 -9.84 -8.82
N GLN A 194 -17.58 -9.97 -8.32
CA GLN A 194 -16.71 -11.16 -8.41
C GLN A 194 -16.32 -11.55 -9.85
N GLU A 195 -16.50 -10.66 -10.83
CA GLU A 195 -16.16 -10.93 -12.23
C GLU A 195 -15.28 -9.84 -12.83
N SER A 196 -15.79 -8.59 -12.92
CA SER A 196 -15.05 -7.49 -13.56
C SER A 196 -15.52 -6.10 -13.15
N ILE A 197 -14.61 -5.14 -13.33
CA ILE A 197 -14.87 -3.71 -13.25
C ILE A 197 -14.46 -3.08 -14.58
N GLU A 198 -15.32 -2.24 -15.15
CA GLU A 198 -15.09 -1.56 -16.42
C GLU A 198 -14.85 -0.07 -16.18
N LEU A 199 -13.76 0.43 -16.70
CA LEU A 199 -13.41 1.84 -16.71
C LEU A 199 -13.23 2.32 -18.15
N GLU A 200 -13.52 3.59 -18.39
CA GLU A 200 -13.25 4.22 -19.68
C GLU A 200 -12.49 5.55 -19.48
N ARG A 201 -11.62 5.89 -20.42
CA ARG A 201 -10.85 7.12 -20.39
C ARG A 201 -11.74 8.34 -20.33
N PHE A 202 -11.36 9.29 -19.48
CA PHE A 202 -12.02 10.59 -19.42
C PHE A 202 -11.36 11.58 -20.38
N ASP A 203 -11.98 11.79 -21.54
CA ASP A 203 -11.39 12.62 -22.61
C ASP A 203 -11.29 14.11 -22.24
N ASP A 204 -12.08 14.58 -21.27
CA ASP A 204 -12.02 15.96 -20.73
C ASP A 204 -11.09 16.09 -19.51
N TYR A 205 -10.27 15.07 -19.24
CA TYR A 205 -9.30 15.11 -18.14
C TYR A 205 -8.35 16.31 -18.26
N TRP A 206 -8.13 17.01 -17.17
CA TRP A 206 -7.33 18.23 -17.12
C TRP A 206 -5.83 18.01 -17.29
N GLY A 207 -5.33 16.82 -16.96
CA GLY A 207 -3.94 16.42 -17.07
C GLY A 207 -3.61 15.73 -18.39
N GLU A 208 -2.54 14.95 -18.40
CA GLU A 208 -2.18 14.13 -19.56
C GLU A 208 -3.20 13.00 -19.74
N LYS A 209 -3.71 12.86 -20.96
CA LYS A 209 -4.72 11.85 -21.25
C LYS A 209 -4.11 10.45 -21.25
N ALA A 210 -4.78 9.52 -20.61
CA ALA A 210 -4.44 8.12 -20.70
C ALA A 210 -4.46 7.64 -22.17
N GLN A 211 -3.53 6.77 -22.55
CA GLN A 211 -3.46 6.26 -23.92
C GLN A 211 -4.47 5.12 -24.15
N MET A 212 -4.71 4.29 -23.11
CA MET A 212 -5.72 3.24 -23.18
C MET A 212 -7.12 3.85 -23.07
N ALA A 213 -8.02 3.52 -24.00
CA ALA A 213 -9.38 4.05 -24.00
C ALA A 213 -10.30 3.30 -23.01
N HIS A 214 -10.04 2.03 -22.79
CA HIS A 214 -10.82 1.17 -21.91
C HIS A 214 -9.93 0.36 -20.99
N VAL A 215 -10.36 0.14 -19.76
CA VAL A 215 -9.70 -0.75 -18.80
C VAL A 215 -10.75 -1.71 -18.24
N THR A 216 -10.47 -3.00 -18.37
CA THR A 216 -11.21 -4.06 -17.71
C THR A 216 -10.36 -4.67 -16.60
N LEU A 217 -10.77 -4.52 -15.34
CA LEU A 217 -10.17 -5.25 -14.24
C LEU A 217 -10.93 -6.57 -14.05
N LYS A 218 -10.26 -7.70 -14.26
CA LYS A 218 -10.83 -9.04 -14.06
C LYS A 218 -10.49 -9.57 -12.68
N VAL A 219 -11.49 -9.99 -11.93
CA VAL A 219 -11.31 -10.65 -10.63
C VAL A 219 -10.92 -12.10 -10.87
N ILE A 220 -9.71 -12.48 -10.44
CA ILE A 220 -9.15 -13.83 -10.60
C ILE A 220 -8.50 -14.23 -9.27
N GLU A 221 -9.29 -14.79 -8.35
CA GLU A 221 -8.83 -15.16 -7.00
C GLU A 221 -7.84 -16.34 -6.99
N ASN A 222 -7.96 -17.23 -7.97
CA ASN A 222 -7.10 -18.40 -8.05
C ASN A 222 -5.78 -18.07 -8.74
N THR A 223 -4.67 -18.25 -8.04
CA THR A 223 -3.31 -17.94 -8.49
C THR A 223 -2.91 -18.65 -9.76
N GLN A 224 -3.23 -19.95 -9.92
CA GLN A 224 -2.93 -20.71 -11.14
C GLN A 224 -3.75 -20.23 -12.34
N THR A 225 -5.00 -19.81 -12.10
CA THR A 225 -5.83 -19.21 -13.15
C THR A 225 -5.27 -17.84 -13.58
N MET A 226 -4.72 -17.05 -12.64
CA MET A 226 -4.04 -15.80 -12.92
C MET A 226 -2.84 -16.02 -13.86
N VAL A 227 -1.94 -16.94 -13.51
CA VAL A 227 -0.77 -17.33 -14.31
C VAL A 227 -1.20 -17.81 -15.71
N MET A 228 -2.20 -18.69 -15.82
CA MET A 228 -2.70 -19.16 -17.10
C MET A 228 -3.32 -18.03 -17.94
N SER A 229 -4.03 -17.09 -17.32
CA SER A 229 -4.64 -15.96 -18.02
C SER A 229 -3.59 -15.01 -18.60
N LEU A 230 -2.51 -14.74 -17.86
CA LEU A 230 -1.35 -13.99 -18.35
C LEU A 230 -0.69 -14.70 -19.54
N ARG A 231 -0.36 -15.99 -19.40
CA ARG A 231 0.31 -16.78 -20.44
C ARG A 231 -0.51 -16.91 -21.74
N SER A 232 -1.82 -16.94 -21.62
CA SER A 232 -2.72 -17.03 -22.79
C SER A 232 -3.02 -15.66 -23.42
N GLY A 233 -2.63 -14.55 -22.79
CA GLY A 233 -3.00 -13.19 -23.22
C GLY A 233 -4.49 -12.88 -22.96
N ALA A 234 -5.15 -13.58 -22.04
CA ALA A 234 -6.52 -13.26 -21.61
C ALA A 234 -6.58 -12.06 -20.65
N ILE A 235 -5.44 -11.71 -20.06
CA ILE A 235 -5.15 -10.48 -19.36
C ILE A 235 -3.77 -9.98 -19.81
N ASP A 236 -3.57 -8.65 -19.79
CA ASP A 236 -2.33 -7.98 -20.20
C ASP A 236 -1.38 -7.75 -19.03
N MET A 237 -1.91 -7.69 -17.82
CA MET A 237 -1.17 -7.37 -16.60
C MET A 237 -1.79 -8.07 -15.40
N ALA A 238 -0.95 -8.46 -14.45
CA ALA A 238 -1.37 -8.85 -13.09
C ALA A 238 -0.39 -8.30 -12.05
N THR A 239 -0.91 -7.88 -10.91
CA THR A 239 -0.18 -7.31 -9.79
C THR A 239 -0.19 -8.26 -8.59
N LYS A 240 0.70 -8.02 -7.62
CA LYS A 240 0.79 -8.76 -6.35
C LYS A 240 0.97 -10.26 -6.57
N LEU A 241 1.87 -10.60 -7.48
CA LEU A 241 2.25 -11.97 -7.73
C LEU A 241 3.26 -12.45 -6.69
N GLU A 242 3.14 -13.72 -6.31
CA GLU A 242 4.17 -14.40 -5.53
C GLU A 242 5.36 -14.77 -6.42
N TYR A 243 6.58 -14.82 -5.89
CA TYR A 243 7.77 -15.19 -6.67
C TYR A 243 7.62 -16.55 -7.36
N SER A 244 7.03 -17.53 -6.67
CA SER A 244 6.73 -18.86 -7.24
C SER A 244 5.88 -18.80 -8.52
N GLN A 245 4.96 -17.84 -8.62
CA GLN A 245 4.16 -17.61 -9.82
C GLN A 245 4.97 -16.97 -10.94
N VAL A 246 5.82 -16.00 -10.56
CA VAL A 246 6.69 -15.29 -11.50
C VAL A 246 7.60 -16.25 -12.26
N THR A 247 8.14 -17.28 -11.60
CA THR A 247 9.00 -18.28 -12.22
C THR A 247 8.32 -19.11 -13.32
N GLU A 248 6.99 -19.10 -13.37
CA GLU A 248 6.19 -19.78 -14.40
C GLU A 248 5.86 -18.90 -15.62
N LEU A 249 6.25 -17.61 -15.61
CA LEU A 249 5.82 -16.59 -16.58
C LEU A 249 6.87 -16.35 -17.68
N GLU A 250 7.29 -17.41 -18.38
CA GLU A 250 8.19 -17.27 -19.52
C GLU A 250 7.59 -16.39 -20.63
N GLY A 251 8.38 -15.45 -21.14
CA GLY A 251 8.00 -14.57 -22.27
C GLY A 251 7.18 -13.35 -21.90
N LEU A 252 6.91 -13.12 -20.60
CA LEU A 252 6.32 -11.90 -20.08
C LEU A 252 7.41 -11.01 -19.48
N THR A 253 7.13 -9.72 -19.35
CA THR A 253 7.97 -8.81 -18.59
C THR A 253 7.56 -8.86 -17.14
N VAL A 254 8.48 -9.25 -16.27
CA VAL A 254 8.28 -9.24 -14.82
C VAL A 254 9.01 -8.03 -14.25
N LEU A 255 8.31 -7.26 -13.46
CA LEU A 255 8.81 -6.11 -12.73
C LEU A 255 8.80 -6.42 -11.24
N GLU A 256 9.88 -6.07 -10.56
CA GLU A 256 10.02 -6.19 -9.11
C GLU A 256 10.12 -4.79 -8.51
N GLY A 257 9.36 -4.53 -7.47
CA GLY A 257 9.36 -3.30 -6.71
C GLY A 257 9.17 -3.53 -5.23
N SER A 258 9.11 -2.43 -4.48
CA SER A 258 8.85 -2.43 -3.04
C SER A 258 7.35 -2.52 -2.78
N MET A 259 6.96 -3.36 -1.83
CA MET A 259 5.58 -3.44 -1.33
C MET A 259 5.25 -2.28 -0.37
N ALA A 260 6.26 -1.46 0.01
CA ALA A 260 6.15 -0.43 1.04
C ALA A 260 5.61 -0.99 2.38
N THR A 261 6.14 -2.15 2.78
CA THR A 261 5.70 -2.92 3.94
C THR A 261 6.89 -3.35 4.78
N ILE A 262 6.99 -2.86 6.01
CA ILE A 262 8.08 -3.20 6.93
C ILE A 262 7.78 -4.51 7.63
N GLN A 263 8.44 -5.58 7.24
CA GLN A 263 8.47 -6.85 7.96
C GLN A 263 9.51 -6.82 9.06
N ALA A 264 9.10 -7.10 10.28
CA ALA A 264 9.98 -7.16 11.44
C ALA A 264 9.52 -8.22 12.44
N LEU A 265 10.42 -8.64 13.32
CA LEU A 265 10.06 -9.29 14.57
C LEU A 265 9.78 -8.18 15.57
N TYR A 266 8.50 -7.90 15.80
CA TYR A 266 8.01 -6.93 16.77
C TYR A 266 7.99 -7.55 18.15
N LEU A 267 8.47 -6.81 19.16
CA LEU A 267 8.66 -7.27 20.55
C LEU A 267 7.80 -6.43 21.50
N ASP A 268 7.18 -7.02 22.51
CA ASP A 268 6.54 -6.24 23.57
C ASP A 268 7.61 -5.67 24.50
N ASN A 269 7.94 -4.40 24.36
CA ASN A 269 9.03 -3.75 25.09
C ASN A 269 8.73 -3.50 26.56
N SER A 270 7.51 -3.73 27.04
CA SER A 270 7.09 -3.44 28.42
C SER A 270 7.19 -4.63 29.35
N GLU A 271 7.26 -5.85 28.82
CA GLU A 271 7.18 -7.08 29.61
C GLU A 271 8.47 -7.93 29.44
N PRO A 272 8.88 -8.67 30.51
CA PRO A 272 9.96 -9.63 30.40
C PRO A 272 9.64 -10.71 29.33
N PRO A 273 10.63 -11.11 28.51
CA PRO A 273 12.05 -10.80 28.61
C PRO A 273 12.46 -9.53 27.85
N PHE A 274 11.55 -8.88 27.13
CA PHE A 274 11.85 -7.81 26.18
C PHE A 274 11.85 -6.39 26.78
N ASP A 275 11.56 -6.23 28.06
CA ASP A 275 11.82 -5.00 28.83
C ASP A 275 13.33 -4.73 28.99
N ASP A 276 14.18 -5.77 28.89
CA ASP A 276 15.62 -5.64 28.90
C ASP A 276 16.18 -5.39 27.50
N ILE A 277 16.75 -4.20 27.28
CA ILE A 277 17.37 -3.83 25.99
C ILE A 277 18.48 -4.79 25.55
N ARG A 278 19.22 -5.41 26.48
CA ARG A 278 20.28 -6.37 26.16
C ARG A 278 19.72 -7.60 25.44
N VAL A 279 18.54 -8.06 25.88
CA VAL A 279 17.83 -9.16 25.21
C VAL A 279 17.42 -8.75 23.80
N ARG A 280 16.80 -7.58 23.62
CA ARG A 280 16.39 -7.10 22.30
C ARG A 280 17.59 -6.92 21.35
N GLN A 281 18.69 -6.33 21.84
CA GLN A 281 19.94 -6.20 21.06
C GLN A 281 20.53 -7.56 20.71
N ALA A 282 20.49 -8.53 21.62
CA ALA A 282 20.94 -9.88 21.35
C ALA A 282 20.18 -10.52 20.19
N LEU A 283 18.85 -10.35 20.11
CA LEU A 283 18.06 -10.84 18.97
C LEU A 283 18.47 -10.13 17.67
N CYS A 284 18.73 -8.81 17.71
CA CYS A 284 19.19 -8.06 16.54
C CYS A 284 20.55 -8.59 16.01
N TYR A 285 21.49 -8.95 16.88
CA TYR A 285 22.78 -9.54 16.48
C TYR A 285 22.67 -11.03 16.08
N ALA A 286 21.68 -11.77 16.61
CA ALA A 286 21.49 -13.17 16.32
C ALA A 286 20.85 -13.42 14.94
N ILE A 287 19.97 -12.51 14.50
CA ILE A 287 19.21 -12.68 13.28
C ILE A 287 19.93 -12.05 12.09
N ASN A 288 20.30 -12.89 11.12
CA ASN A 288 20.82 -12.47 9.83
C ASN A 288 19.66 -12.18 8.88
N LYS A 289 19.29 -10.90 8.71
CA LYS A 289 18.18 -10.47 7.86
C LYS A 289 18.37 -10.87 6.39
N HIS A 290 19.60 -10.76 5.86
CA HIS A 290 19.88 -11.15 4.47
C HIS A 290 19.61 -12.63 4.25
N GLN A 291 20.01 -13.48 5.19
CA GLN A 291 19.69 -14.91 5.12
C GLN A 291 18.19 -15.18 5.30
N VAL A 292 17.46 -14.38 6.07
CA VAL A 292 15.99 -14.47 6.13
C VAL A 292 15.40 -14.17 4.78
N ILE A 293 15.84 -13.09 4.10
CA ILE A 293 15.41 -12.74 2.74
C ILE A 293 15.73 -13.86 1.76
N ASP A 294 16.97 -14.36 1.78
CA ASP A 294 17.41 -15.45 0.88
C ASP A 294 16.57 -16.72 1.03
N LEU A 295 16.24 -17.12 2.27
CA LEU A 295 15.59 -18.42 2.53
C LEU A 295 14.07 -18.35 2.61
N ALA A 296 13.50 -17.21 2.98
CA ALA A 296 12.05 -17.04 3.15
C ALA A 296 11.38 -16.32 1.98
N ALA A 297 12.15 -15.58 1.17
CA ALA A 297 11.67 -14.79 0.05
C ALA A 297 12.49 -15.01 -1.24
N ASP A 298 13.21 -16.13 -1.34
CA ASP A 298 14.02 -16.50 -2.52
C ASP A 298 15.03 -15.41 -2.96
N GLY A 299 15.51 -14.59 -2.01
CA GLY A 299 16.42 -13.47 -2.25
C GLY A 299 15.74 -12.18 -2.70
N HIS A 300 14.41 -12.12 -2.71
CA HIS A 300 13.63 -10.96 -3.13
C HIS A 300 13.09 -10.18 -1.93
N GLY A 301 13.48 -8.90 -1.85
CA GLY A 301 13.12 -7.98 -0.77
C GLY A 301 14.25 -7.00 -0.49
N PHE A 302 13.95 -5.95 0.24
CA PHE A 302 14.89 -4.86 0.53
C PHE A 302 15.20 -4.89 2.02
N ALA A 303 16.44 -5.22 2.39
CA ALA A 303 16.85 -5.31 3.79
C ALA A 303 16.64 -3.97 4.52
N LEU A 304 16.09 -4.03 5.73
CA LEU A 304 15.80 -2.86 6.55
C LEU A 304 16.52 -2.90 7.90
N GLY A 305 16.87 -1.73 8.42
CA GLY A 305 17.43 -1.55 9.75
C GLY A 305 16.60 -0.63 10.65
N SER A 306 15.55 -0.02 10.09
CA SER A 306 14.70 0.95 10.80
C SER A 306 13.23 0.80 10.39
N SER A 307 12.37 1.63 10.97
CA SER A 307 10.94 1.72 10.66
C SER A 307 10.67 2.62 9.45
N MET A 308 11.47 2.49 8.40
CA MET A 308 11.27 3.22 7.14
C MET A 308 11.74 2.33 5.98
N TYR A 309 11.25 2.58 4.79
CA TYR A 309 11.57 1.81 3.59
C TYR A 309 12.09 2.70 2.44
N PRO A 310 12.90 2.13 1.52
CA PRO A 310 13.60 2.89 0.48
C PRO A 310 12.71 3.77 -0.41
N ALA A 311 11.44 3.36 -0.63
CA ALA A 311 10.50 4.16 -1.41
C ALA A 311 10.16 5.52 -0.77
N PHE A 312 10.38 5.69 0.54
CA PHE A 312 10.33 6.97 1.26
C PHE A 312 11.72 7.64 1.30
N ALA A 313 12.37 7.76 0.16
CA ALA A 313 13.77 8.14 0.00
C ALA A 313 14.19 9.39 0.82
N ARG A 314 13.27 10.35 1.00
CA ARG A 314 13.51 11.56 1.80
C ARG A 314 13.80 11.28 3.27
N TYR A 315 13.17 10.25 3.83
CA TYR A 315 13.24 9.93 5.26
C TYR A 315 14.07 8.68 5.54
N PHE A 316 14.34 7.85 4.55
CA PHE A 316 15.07 6.61 4.69
C PHE A 316 16.56 6.85 4.97
N ASP A 317 17.06 6.37 6.11
CA ASP A 317 18.50 6.37 6.46
C ASP A 317 19.11 4.99 6.17
N ASP A 318 19.72 4.85 4.99
CA ASP A 318 20.40 3.63 4.54
C ASP A 318 21.51 3.17 5.51
N SER A 319 22.13 4.09 6.25
CA SER A 319 23.17 3.76 7.22
C SER A 319 22.70 2.88 8.39
N LEU A 320 21.39 2.79 8.60
CA LEU A 320 20.78 1.96 9.62
C LEU A 320 20.54 0.51 9.15
N THR A 321 20.58 0.25 7.84
CA THR A 321 20.24 -1.06 7.27
C THR A 321 21.04 -2.19 7.93
N ASP A 322 22.34 -2.04 8.08
CA ASP A 322 23.20 -3.02 8.73
C ASP A 322 23.81 -2.51 10.06
N TYR A 323 23.07 -1.65 10.80
CA TYR A 323 23.48 -1.17 12.11
C TYR A 323 23.79 -2.32 13.08
N TYR A 324 22.98 -3.37 13.06
CA TYR A 324 23.25 -4.63 13.75
C TYR A 324 23.77 -5.65 12.72
N GLU A 325 25.10 -5.63 12.48
CA GLU A 325 25.75 -6.72 11.75
C GLU A 325 25.64 -8.03 12.53
N THR A 326 25.32 -9.12 11.83
CA THR A 326 25.15 -10.44 12.46
C THR A 326 26.38 -10.86 13.24
N ASP A 327 26.25 -11.05 14.54
CA ASP A 327 27.32 -11.45 15.47
C ASP A 327 26.74 -12.39 16.55
N PRO A 328 26.75 -13.73 16.30
CA PRO A 328 26.24 -14.71 17.26
C PRO A 328 26.99 -14.71 18.60
N ASP A 329 28.29 -14.44 18.59
CA ASP A 329 29.10 -14.42 19.82
C ASP A 329 28.68 -13.24 20.68
N LYS A 330 28.47 -12.08 20.11
CA LYS A 330 27.95 -10.89 20.80
C LYS A 330 26.52 -11.09 21.29
N ALA A 331 25.68 -11.75 20.50
CA ALA A 331 24.32 -12.12 20.92
C ALA A 331 24.35 -13.00 22.17
N MET A 332 25.16 -14.06 22.18
CA MET A 332 25.32 -14.93 23.35
C MET A 332 25.88 -14.21 24.57
N ALA A 333 26.84 -13.27 24.36
CA ALA A 333 27.38 -12.48 25.46
C ALA A 333 26.31 -11.58 26.11
N LEU A 334 25.50 -10.88 25.31
CA LEU A 334 24.38 -10.04 25.81
C LEU A 334 23.30 -10.85 26.51
N LEU A 335 22.97 -12.05 25.99
CA LEU A 335 22.04 -12.95 26.66
C LEU A 335 22.58 -13.41 28.03
N ALA A 336 23.87 -13.76 28.11
CA ALA A 336 24.50 -14.15 29.38
C ALA A 336 24.52 -12.99 30.40
N GLU A 337 24.80 -11.75 29.95
CA GLU A 337 24.68 -10.56 30.80
C GLU A 337 23.26 -10.29 31.29
N ALA A 338 22.25 -10.68 30.52
CA ALA A 338 20.84 -10.59 30.88
C ALA A 338 20.37 -11.78 31.73
N GLY A 339 21.21 -12.79 31.97
CA GLY A 339 20.93 -13.96 32.83
C GLY A 339 20.46 -15.19 32.08
N TYR A 340 20.58 -15.22 30.74
CA TYR A 340 20.20 -16.36 29.89
C TYR A 340 21.45 -17.10 29.42
N ASP A 341 21.49 -18.41 29.67
CA ASP A 341 22.56 -19.30 29.24
C ASP A 341 22.04 -20.72 28.97
N ALA A 342 22.93 -21.68 28.76
CA ALA A 342 22.55 -23.08 28.48
C ALA A 342 21.77 -23.73 29.62
N SER A 343 21.88 -23.25 30.87
CA SER A 343 21.14 -23.76 32.03
C SER A 343 19.80 -23.05 32.24
N HIS A 344 19.67 -21.84 31.73
CA HIS A 344 18.47 -20.99 31.77
C HIS A 344 18.27 -20.35 30.40
N PRO A 345 17.89 -21.11 29.37
CA PRO A 345 17.72 -20.59 28.02
C PRO A 345 16.56 -19.59 27.95
N LEU A 346 16.74 -18.54 27.17
CA LEU A 346 15.65 -17.65 26.80
C LEU A 346 14.59 -18.44 26.01
N THR A 347 13.33 -18.33 26.44
CA THR A 347 12.21 -18.99 25.75
C THR A 347 11.07 -18.01 25.57
N PHE A 348 10.48 -17.95 24.36
CA PHE A 348 9.32 -17.10 24.08
C PHE A 348 8.55 -17.60 22.85
N THR A 349 7.36 -17.03 22.64
CA THR A 349 6.45 -17.37 21.53
C THR A 349 6.44 -16.24 20.51
N ILE A 350 6.55 -16.61 19.22
CA ILE A 350 6.33 -15.72 18.08
C ILE A 350 4.94 -16.00 17.52
N THR A 351 4.00 -15.08 17.72
CA THR A 351 2.65 -15.18 17.15
C THR A 351 2.63 -14.64 15.74
N VAL A 352 2.13 -15.42 14.76
CA VAL A 352 2.14 -15.04 13.34
C VAL A 352 0.75 -15.23 12.74
N PRO A 353 0.24 -14.28 11.95
CA PRO A 353 -1.01 -14.48 11.22
C PRO A 353 -0.84 -15.49 10.08
N SER A 354 -1.55 -16.61 10.17
CA SER A 354 -1.36 -17.83 9.34
C SER A 354 -1.62 -17.65 7.85
N GLN A 355 -2.46 -16.68 7.46
CA GLN A 355 -2.76 -16.42 6.04
C GLN A 355 -1.62 -15.73 5.27
N TYR A 356 -0.65 -15.15 5.96
CA TYR A 356 0.50 -14.48 5.35
C TYR A 356 1.73 -15.37 5.39
N ILE A 357 1.82 -16.29 4.42
CA ILE A 357 2.89 -17.31 4.38
C ILE A 357 4.30 -16.71 4.40
N GLN A 358 4.51 -15.52 3.85
CA GLN A 358 5.78 -14.82 3.87
C GLN A 358 6.24 -14.46 5.30
N HIS A 359 5.30 -14.23 6.23
CA HIS A 359 5.64 -13.97 7.63
C HIS A 359 5.92 -15.26 8.39
N VAL A 360 5.20 -16.35 8.09
CA VAL A 360 5.44 -17.67 8.65
C VAL A 360 6.81 -18.21 8.23
N ASN A 361 7.16 -18.05 6.94
CA ASN A 361 8.47 -18.47 6.42
C ASN A 361 9.60 -17.68 7.09
N ALA A 362 9.48 -16.35 7.18
CA ALA A 362 10.47 -15.51 7.86
C ALA A 362 10.63 -15.91 9.33
N ALA A 363 9.54 -16.10 10.08
CA ALA A 363 9.60 -16.56 11.45
C ALA A 363 10.29 -17.93 11.58
N THR A 364 10.06 -18.85 10.64
CA THR A 364 10.70 -20.18 10.63
C THR A 364 12.21 -20.08 10.51
N VAL A 365 12.72 -19.23 9.61
CA VAL A 365 14.17 -18.99 9.48
C VAL A 365 14.74 -18.35 10.73
N MET A 366 14.04 -17.33 11.29
CA MET A 366 14.48 -16.66 12.52
C MET A 366 14.58 -17.63 13.70
N VAL A 367 13.61 -18.53 13.88
CA VAL A 367 13.64 -19.56 14.95
C VAL A 367 14.88 -20.43 14.86
N GLU A 368 15.28 -20.88 13.68
CA GLU A 368 16.49 -21.69 13.51
C GLU A 368 17.78 -20.87 13.77
N GLN A 369 17.81 -19.60 13.43
CA GLN A 369 18.93 -18.70 13.75
C GLN A 369 19.04 -18.46 15.26
N LEU A 370 17.91 -18.19 15.93
CA LEU A 370 17.83 -17.98 17.38
C LEU A 370 18.26 -19.23 18.16
N LYS A 371 17.89 -20.40 17.69
CA LYS A 371 18.33 -21.68 18.28
C LYS A 371 19.85 -21.85 18.25
N ALA A 372 20.54 -21.33 17.22
CA ALA A 372 21.99 -21.40 17.12
C ALA A 372 22.71 -20.61 18.23
N VAL A 373 22.07 -19.60 18.81
CA VAL A 373 22.58 -18.82 19.95
C VAL A 373 21.96 -19.24 21.30
N GLY A 374 21.26 -20.38 21.36
CA GLY A 374 20.72 -20.94 22.59
C GLY A 374 19.35 -20.39 23.01
N VAL A 375 18.66 -19.69 22.10
CA VAL A 375 17.29 -19.17 22.34
C VAL A 375 16.27 -20.19 21.80
N ASN A 376 15.22 -20.47 22.59
CA ASN A 376 14.14 -21.39 22.23
C ASN A 376 12.86 -20.59 21.91
N ALA A 377 12.74 -20.11 20.68
CA ALA A 377 11.51 -19.50 20.20
C ALA A 377 10.56 -20.55 19.59
N ALA A 378 9.25 -20.40 19.83
CA ALA A 378 8.22 -21.24 19.25
C ALA A 378 7.25 -20.40 18.41
N ILE A 379 6.84 -20.91 17.23
CA ILE A 379 5.85 -20.21 16.38
C ILE A 379 4.44 -20.64 16.83
N ASN A 380 3.56 -19.66 16.96
CA ASN A 380 2.13 -19.82 17.18
C ASN A 380 1.37 -19.13 16.04
N GLU A 381 0.89 -19.95 15.09
CA GLU A 381 0.09 -19.44 13.97
C GLU A 381 -1.36 -19.26 14.40
N VAL A 382 -1.92 -18.07 14.12
CA VAL A 382 -3.31 -17.71 14.47
C VAL A 382 -4.01 -17.10 13.27
N GLU A 383 -5.34 -17.15 13.23
CA GLU A 383 -6.15 -16.45 12.24
C GLU A 383 -6.01 -14.93 12.37
N TRP A 384 -6.15 -14.20 11.25
CA TRP A 384 -6.00 -12.74 11.22
C TRP A 384 -6.86 -12.00 12.23
N THR A 385 -8.12 -12.39 12.36
CA THR A 385 -9.04 -11.76 13.33
C THR A 385 -8.57 -11.91 14.75
N THR A 386 -8.03 -13.08 15.12
CA THR A 386 -7.41 -13.35 16.42
C THR A 386 -6.13 -12.54 16.59
N TRP A 387 -5.27 -12.52 15.58
CA TRP A 387 -4.06 -11.70 15.60
C TRP A 387 -4.39 -10.21 15.80
N TYR A 388 -5.36 -9.70 15.05
CA TYR A 388 -5.75 -8.29 15.13
C TYR A 388 -6.34 -7.92 16.50
N SER A 389 -7.23 -8.77 17.05
CA SER A 389 -7.86 -8.53 18.36
C SER A 389 -6.89 -8.69 19.51
N ASP A 390 -6.13 -9.77 19.54
CA ASP A 390 -5.35 -10.16 20.71
C ASP A 390 -3.96 -9.55 20.70
N VAL A 391 -3.25 -9.60 19.54
CA VAL A 391 -1.89 -9.06 19.41
C VAL A 391 -1.93 -7.54 19.20
N TYR A 392 -2.58 -7.06 18.12
CA TYR A 392 -2.51 -5.65 17.75
C TYR A 392 -3.30 -4.74 18.68
N GLN A 393 -4.57 -5.09 18.99
CA GLN A 393 -5.41 -4.29 19.87
C GLN A 393 -5.21 -4.64 21.36
N GLY A 394 -5.14 -5.94 21.67
CA GLY A 394 -5.07 -6.46 23.02
C GLY A 394 -3.68 -6.49 23.64
N ARG A 395 -2.61 -6.34 22.83
CA ARG A 395 -1.19 -6.43 23.26
C ARG A 395 -0.87 -7.72 24.01
N GLN A 396 -1.55 -8.83 23.66
CA GLN A 396 -1.40 -10.14 24.31
C GLN A 396 -0.43 -11.00 23.48
N PHE A 397 0.84 -10.64 23.49
CA PHE A 397 1.89 -11.38 22.78
C PHE A 397 3.24 -11.13 23.46
N GLU A 398 4.22 -12.00 23.20
CA GLU A 398 5.62 -11.77 23.55
C GLU A 398 6.37 -11.17 22.34
N ALA A 399 6.29 -11.86 21.20
CA ALA A 399 6.84 -11.42 19.92
C ALA A 399 5.89 -11.76 18.76
N THR A 400 5.95 -11.00 17.65
CA THR A 400 5.16 -11.26 16.45
C THR A 400 5.91 -10.91 15.19
N VAL A 401 5.73 -11.69 14.11
CA VAL A 401 6.22 -11.34 12.77
C VAL A 401 5.04 -10.95 11.90
N VAL A 402 5.07 -9.74 11.40
CA VAL A 402 4.03 -9.18 10.53
C VAL A 402 4.63 -8.07 9.67
N GLY A 403 3.96 -7.70 8.58
CA GLY A 403 4.26 -6.51 7.78
C GLY A 403 3.40 -5.32 8.21
N MET A 404 4.02 -4.15 8.36
CA MET A 404 3.33 -2.89 8.63
C MET A 404 3.48 -1.95 7.45
N ASP A 405 2.36 -1.48 6.89
CA ASP A 405 2.30 -0.57 5.76
C ASP A 405 2.01 0.88 6.17
N ALA A 406 2.36 1.82 5.29
CA ALA A 406 1.90 3.20 5.37
C ALA A 406 0.68 3.38 4.44
N LYS A 407 -0.38 4.02 4.96
CA LYS A 407 -1.58 4.35 4.17
C LYS A 407 -1.48 5.72 3.48
N THR A 408 -0.48 6.51 3.84
CA THR A 408 -0.28 7.88 3.37
C THR A 408 1.21 8.16 3.19
N LEU A 409 1.55 9.12 2.33
CA LEU A 409 2.93 9.57 2.09
C LEU A 409 3.43 10.49 3.21
N THR A 410 3.38 10.02 4.45
CA THR A 410 3.89 10.77 5.61
C THR A 410 4.76 9.88 6.49
N ALA A 411 5.90 10.38 6.89
CA ALA A 411 6.71 9.71 7.91
C ALA A 411 5.97 9.70 9.26
N SER A 412 5.25 10.79 9.58
CA SER A 412 4.49 10.90 10.83
C SER A 412 3.43 9.80 10.97
N ALA A 413 2.67 9.51 9.92
CA ALA A 413 1.62 8.49 9.96
C ALA A 413 2.17 7.10 10.28
N PHE A 414 3.41 6.83 9.88
CA PHE A 414 4.09 5.58 10.19
C PHE A 414 4.74 5.61 11.58
N LEU A 415 5.52 6.65 11.88
CA LEU A 415 6.31 6.76 13.10
C LEU A 415 5.47 7.09 14.36
N GLN A 416 4.29 7.76 14.23
CA GLN A 416 3.43 8.05 15.37
C GLN A 416 3.05 6.80 16.20
N ARG A 417 3.04 5.62 15.57
CA ARG A 417 2.69 4.36 16.25
C ARG A 417 3.70 3.91 17.30
N PHE A 418 4.83 4.59 17.41
CA PHE A 418 5.87 4.31 18.39
C PHE A 418 5.98 5.39 19.48
N THR A 419 5.16 6.46 19.44
CA THR A 419 5.10 7.41 20.56
C THR A 419 4.45 6.75 21.78
N SER A 420 4.94 7.08 22.98
CA SER A 420 4.56 6.37 24.22
C SER A 420 3.07 6.47 24.54
N ASP A 421 2.41 7.57 24.16
CA ASP A 421 0.99 7.85 24.42
C ASP A 421 0.04 7.34 23.33
N ASN A 422 0.56 6.80 22.20
CA ASN A 422 -0.28 6.41 21.06
C ASN A 422 -0.96 5.05 21.31
N ALA A 423 -2.26 5.01 21.14
CA ALA A 423 -3.04 3.77 21.25
C ALA A 423 -2.61 2.68 20.25
N LYS A 424 -2.02 3.07 19.10
CA LYS A 424 -1.50 2.16 18.07
C LYS A 424 -0.07 1.64 18.36
N ASN A 425 0.56 2.09 19.45
CA ASN A 425 1.85 1.59 19.92
C ASN A 425 1.67 0.20 20.56
N PHE A 426 1.48 -0.82 19.72
CA PHE A 426 1.20 -2.17 20.19
C PHE A 426 2.42 -2.89 20.76
N ILE A 427 3.65 -2.40 20.48
CA ILE A 427 4.90 -2.91 21.02
C ILE A 427 5.27 -2.29 22.38
N SER A 428 4.45 -1.40 22.89
CA SER A 428 4.66 -0.74 24.20
C SER A 428 6.03 -0.04 24.33
N PHE A 429 6.57 0.48 23.21
CA PHE A 429 7.83 1.23 23.20
C PHE A 429 7.64 2.56 23.96
N ASP A 430 8.52 2.85 24.93
CA ASP A 430 8.48 4.06 25.76
C ASP A 430 9.86 4.72 25.76
N ASN A 431 9.95 5.90 25.12
CA ASN A 431 11.20 6.65 25.04
C ASN A 431 10.93 8.15 24.88
N ALA A 432 11.26 8.93 25.93
CA ALA A 432 11.01 10.37 25.95
C ALA A 432 11.81 11.18 24.90
N GLU A 433 12.97 10.70 24.45
CA GLU A 433 13.75 11.34 23.39
C GLU A 433 13.07 11.13 22.04
N TYR A 434 12.51 9.94 21.81
CA TYR A 434 11.71 9.63 20.63
C TYR A 434 10.48 10.55 20.55
N ASP A 435 9.71 10.63 21.65
CA ASP A 435 8.51 11.44 21.73
C ASP A 435 8.79 12.92 21.46
N ALA A 436 9.90 13.43 22.02
CA ALA A 436 10.34 14.81 21.80
C ALA A 436 10.77 15.07 20.34
N ALA A 437 11.51 14.14 19.73
CA ALA A 437 11.93 14.24 18.33
C ALA A 437 10.71 14.18 17.39
N TYR A 438 9.79 13.25 17.63
CA TYR A 438 8.56 13.13 16.86
C TYR A 438 7.69 14.40 16.96
N ALA A 439 7.44 14.90 18.17
CA ALA A 439 6.65 16.11 18.39
C ALA A 439 7.27 17.35 17.69
N ALA A 440 8.61 17.47 17.71
CA ALA A 440 9.32 18.52 17.00
C ALA A 440 9.21 18.35 15.47
N ALA A 441 9.25 17.11 14.95
CA ALA A 441 9.17 16.82 13.52
C ALA A 441 7.81 17.23 12.94
N VAL A 442 6.70 16.88 13.61
CA VAL A 442 5.34 17.18 13.12
C VAL A 442 4.97 18.67 13.24
N SER A 443 5.68 19.43 14.07
CA SER A 443 5.38 20.85 14.30
C SER A 443 6.26 21.82 13.49
N THR A 444 7.24 21.35 12.71
CA THR A 444 8.12 22.22 11.93
C THR A 444 7.79 22.24 10.45
N VAL A 445 7.67 23.43 9.85
CA VAL A 445 7.53 23.63 8.40
C VAL A 445 8.88 23.64 7.66
N ASP A 446 10.00 23.69 8.38
CA ASP A 446 11.33 23.54 7.80
C ASP A 446 11.53 22.08 7.38
N GLN A 447 11.46 21.83 6.09
CA GLN A 447 11.53 20.48 5.53
C GLN A 447 12.85 19.78 5.82
N ALA A 448 13.99 20.51 5.85
CA ALA A 448 15.27 19.89 6.14
C ALA A 448 15.33 19.47 7.62
N LYS A 449 14.86 20.33 8.51
CA LYS A 449 14.78 20.03 9.94
C LYS A 449 13.80 18.91 10.24
N GLN A 450 12.66 18.87 9.56
CA GLN A 450 11.68 17.79 9.67
C GLN A 450 12.28 16.44 9.29
N THR A 451 12.98 16.39 8.14
CA THR A 451 13.67 15.19 7.67
C THR A 451 14.70 14.70 8.70
N GLU A 452 15.54 15.61 9.23
CA GLU A 452 16.54 15.29 10.27
C GLU A 452 15.87 14.68 11.52
N LEU A 453 14.76 15.24 11.96
CA LEU A 453 14.04 14.78 13.16
C LEU A 453 13.36 13.42 12.96
N PHE A 454 12.77 13.14 11.78
CA PHE A 454 12.23 11.82 11.50
C PHE A 454 13.33 10.76 11.37
N ILE A 455 14.46 11.07 10.74
CA ILE A 455 15.65 10.20 10.73
C ILE A 455 16.17 9.98 12.16
N GLN A 456 16.13 10.98 13.05
CA GLN A 456 16.42 10.79 14.47
C GLN A 456 15.47 9.80 15.14
N CYS A 457 14.16 9.86 14.84
CA CYS A 457 13.19 8.88 15.34
C CYS A 457 13.55 7.45 14.92
N GLU A 458 13.91 7.24 13.66
CA GLU A 458 14.33 5.93 13.15
C GLU A 458 15.59 5.42 13.87
N ARG A 459 16.58 6.30 14.02
CA ARG A 459 17.82 5.98 14.71
C ARG A 459 17.57 5.56 16.16
N ILE A 460 16.69 6.26 16.88
CA ILE A 460 16.33 5.89 18.25
C ILE A 460 15.68 4.50 18.29
N LEU A 461 14.72 4.20 17.41
CA LEU A 461 14.10 2.88 17.34
C LEU A 461 15.12 1.77 17.07
N THR A 462 16.08 2.03 16.19
CA THR A 462 17.16 1.09 15.86
C THR A 462 18.10 0.90 17.04
N GLU A 463 18.68 1.99 17.60
CA GLU A 463 19.64 1.94 18.70
C GLU A 463 19.07 1.32 19.98
N GLN A 464 17.78 1.57 20.23
CA GLN A 464 17.05 0.97 21.34
C GLN A 464 16.57 -0.47 21.06
N ALA A 465 16.88 -0.99 19.86
CA ALA A 465 16.43 -2.32 19.44
C ALA A 465 14.92 -2.53 19.70
N ALA A 466 14.09 -1.51 19.38
CA ALA A 466 12.66 -1.57 19.61
C ALA A 466 12.03 -2.79 18.93
N ASN A 467 12.56 -3.18 17.76
CA ASN A 467 12.17 -4.36 16.98
C ASN A 467 13.41 -4.94 16.27
N VAL A 468 13.31 -6.16 15.74
CA VAL A 468 14.29 -6.70 14.80
C VAL A 468 13.76 -6.48 13.40
N TYR A 469 14.24 -5.44 12.72
CA TYR A 469 13.84 -5.11 11.36
C TYR A 469 14.46 -6.08 10.36
N ILE A 470 13.67 -6.55 9.39
CA ILE A 470 14.10 -7.56 8.41
C ILE A 470 14.14 -6.96 7.00
N GLN A 471 12.96 -6.66 6.44
CA GLN A 471 12.84 -6.24 5.04
C GLN A 471 11.59 -5.41 4.77
N ASP A 472 11.64 -4.66 3.68
CA ASP A 472 10.50 -4.30 2.88
C ASP A 472 10.26 -5.43 1.87
N LEU A 473 9.05 -5.97 1.85
CA LEU A 473 8.70 -7.11 1.00
C LEU A 473 8.72 -6.71 -0.48
N ALA A 474 9.15 -7.63 -1.34
CA ALA A 474 9.06 -7.43 -2.78
C ALA A 474 7.60 -7.51 -3.26
N ASP A 475 7.25 -6.65 -4.22
CA ASP A 475 6.00 -6.71 -4.99
C ASP A 475 6.33 -7.07 -6.44
N PHE A 476 5.63 -8.06 -7.00
CA PHE A 476 5.84 -8.51 -8.37
C PHE A 476 4.64 -8.19 -9.25
N VAL A 477 4.94 -7.59 -10.39
CA VAL A 477 3.98 -7.32 -11.45
C VAL A 477 4.44 -7.99 -12.73
N ALA A 478 3.55 -8.72 -13.38
CA ALA A 478 3.83 -9.29 -14.70
C ALA A 478 2.97 -8.59 -15.75
N ILE A 479 3.60 -8.17 -16.83
CA ILE A 479 2.96 -7.44 -17.93
C ILE A 479 3.26 -8.09 -19.28
N ASN A 480 2.33 -7.98 -20.21
CA ASN A 480 2.55 -8.29 -21.62
C ASN A 480 3.75 -7.46 -22.12
N PRO A 481 4.73 -8.04 -22.84
CA PRO A 481 5.90 -7.33 -23.35
C PRO A 481 5.57 -6.14 -24.27
N ALA A 482 4.37 -6.10 -24.85
CA ALA A 482 3.89 -4.96 -25.62
C ALA A 482 3.31 -3.83 -24.77
N LEU A 483 3.19 -4.00 -23.45
CA LEU A 483 2.70 -2.98 -22.54
C LEU A 483 3.88 -2.30 -21.86
N GLU A 484 3.87 -0.97 -21.83
CA GLU A 484 4.88 -0.11 -21.21
C GLU A 484 4.20 0.88 -20.23
N GLY A 485 5.01 1.61 -19.45
CA GLY A 485 4.55 2.70 -18.59
C GLY A 485 4.15 2.29 -17.18
N PHE A 486 4.22 1.00 -16.82
CA PHE A 486 4.00 0.61 -15.43
C PHE A 486 5.12 1.14 -14.54
N THR A 487 4.75 1.69 -13.38
CA THR A 487 5.67 2.12 -12.35
C THR A 487 5.11 1.84 -10.96
N PHE A 488 5.99 1.49 -10.03
CA PHE A 488 5.62 1.33 -8.63
C PHE A 488 5.50 2.69 -7.96
N TYR A 489 4.60 2.77 -6.99
CA TYR A 489 4.43 3.92 -6.10
C TYR A 489 4.77 3.47 -4.68
N PRO A 490 5.24 4.37 -3.79
CA PRO A 490 5.44 4.06 -2.38
C PRO A 490 4.11 3.95 -1.59
N LEU A 491 3.03 3.69 -2.27
CA LEU A 491 1.68 3.45 -1.78
C LEU A 491 1.02 2.35 -2.60
N TYR A 492 -0.03 1.74 -2.06
CA TYR A 492 -0.88 0.80 -2.81
C TYR A 492 -1.75 1.54 -3.83
N VAL A 493 -1.17 1.87 -4.97
CA VAL A 493 -1.87 2.45 -6.12
C VAL A 493 -1.40 1.77 -7.41
N ILE A 494 -2.27 1.71 -8.39
CA ILE A 494 -1.97 1.30 -9.76
C ILE A 494 -2.39 2.47 -10.65
N ASP A 495 -1.42 3.21 -11.18
CA ASP A 495 -1.70 4.29 -12.12
C ASP A 495 -1.85 3.73 -13.55
N MET A 496 -3.09 3.47 -13.93
CA MET A 496 -3.40 2.95 -15.26
C MET A 496 -3.30 4.01 -16.36
N SER A 497 -3.21 5.31 -15.99
CA SER A 497 -3.11 6.39 -16.97
C SER A 497 -1.75 6.44 -17.67
N LEU A 498 -0.72 5.89 -17.04
CA LEU A 498 0.64 5.82 -17.60
C LEU A 498 0.82 4.63 -18.57
N LEU A 499 -0.07 3.64 -18.51
CA LEU A 499 0.04 2.40 -19.28
C LEU A 499 -0.30 2.64 -20.76
N HIS A 500 0.55 2.12 -21.65
CA HIS A 500 0.39 2.24 -23.09
C HIS A 500 1.01 1.06 -23.81
N LEU A 501 0.61 0.85 -25.07
CA LEU A 501 1.25 -0.15 -25.92
C LEU A 501 2.55 0.40 -26.49
N ALA A 502 3.57 -0.46 -26.55
CA ALA A 502 4.84 -0.15 -27.22
C ALA A 502 4.60 0.28 -28.67
N ALA A 503 5.33 1.28 -29.13
CA ALA A 503 5.17 1.89 -30.45
C ALA A 503 5.58 0.97 -31.62
#